data_67af03cf2d6d020601179dc98c74ec8f
#
_entry.id   67af03cf2d6d020601179dc98c74ec8f
#
_cell.length_a   1.000
_cell.length_b   1.000
_cell.length_c   1.000
_cell.angle_alpha   90.00
_cell.angle_beta   90.00
_cell.angle_gamma   90.00
#
_symmetry.space_group_name_H-M   'P 1'
#
loop_
_entity.id
_entity.type
_entity.pdbx_description
1 polymer ?
#
loop_
_entity_poly.entity_id
_entity_poly.type
_entity_poly.pdbx_seq_one_letter_code
_entity_poly.pdbx_strand_id
1 'polypeptide(L)'
;MEFFLGLDLSASLSGITCPVMARNGAKDTQVQCDRNIAALKAGLPSNSRSVIRAEDGLNHLFQHCVTGEVSEYKNIEETFSPEVISRMISWLKAL
;
A
#
# COMPACT_ATOMS: atom_id res chain seq x y z
N MET A 1 -6.20 13.12 -2.71
CA MET A 1 -6.07 13.62 -1.35
C MET A 1 -5.12 14.77 -1.17
N GLU A 2 -4.48 15.14 -2.19
CA GLU A 2 -3.58 16.27 -2.10
C GLU A 2 -4.31 17.56 -1.84
N PHE A 3 -5.59 17.49 -2.09
CA PHE A 3 -6.33 18.66 -1.99
C PHE A 3 -6.45 19.20 -0.62
N PHE A 4 -6.34 18.37 0.34
CA PHE A 4 -6.62 18.89 1.61
C PHE A 4 -5.44 19.69 2.09
N LEU A 5 -5.71 20.88 2.52
CA LEU A 5 -4.72 21.82 3.03
C LEU A 5 -3.69 22.28 2.00
N GLY A 6 -3.84 21.91 0.75
CA GLY A 6 -2.90 22.31 -0.29
C GLY A 6 -1.49 21.79 -0.12
N LEU A 7 -1.33 20.65 0.57
CA LEU A 7 -0.01 20.08 0.79
C LEU A 7 0.52 19.41 -0.46
N ASP A 8 1.81 19.58 -0.71
CA ASP A 8 2.51 18.87 -1.77
C ASP A 8 3.11 17.59 -1.19
N LEU A 9 2.41 16.48 -1.40
CA LEU A 9 2.86 15.19 -0.88
C LEU A 9 4.17 14.72 -1.51
N SER A 10 4.42 15.08 -2.76
CA SER A 10 5.68 14.72 -3.43
C SER A 10 6.87 15.32 -2.72
N ALA A 11 6.77 16.60 -2.31
CA ALA A 11 7.83 17.25 -1.55
C ALA A 11 8.02 16.61 -0.18
N SER A 12 6.91 16.23 0.47
CA SER A 12 6.97 15.54 1.76
C SER A 12 7.63 14.18 1.64
N LEU A 13 7.31 13.41 0.59
CA LEU A 13 7.90 12.11 0.36
C LEU A 13 9.42 12.20 0.14
N SER A 14 9.88 13.21 -0.58
CA SER A 14 11.31 13.36 -0.88
C SER A 14 12.15 13.61 0.37
N GLY A 15 11.54 14.05 1.47
CA GLY A 15 12.24 14.27 2.72
C GLY A 15 12.38 13.03 3.60
N ILE A 16 11.77 11.91 3.21
CA ILE A 16 11.82 10.68 4.00
C ILE A 16 13.13 9.94 3.73
N THR A 17 13.96 9.80 4.75
CA THR A 17 15.27 9.17 4.60
C THR A 17 15.36 7.76 5.20
N CYS A 18 14.38 7.36 5.99
CA CYS A 18 14.34 6.02 6.59
C CYS A 18 13.78 4.99 5.59
N PRO A 19 14.02 3.68 5.84
CA PRO A 19 13.36 2.63 5.05
C PRO A 19 11.85 2.72 5.19
N VAL A 20 11.14 2.49 4.09
CA VAL A 20 9.68 2.57 4.03
C VAL A 20 9.13 1.29 3.45
N MET A 21 8.10 0.74 4.09
CA MET A 21 7.29 -0.29 3.49
C MET A 21 5.95 0.31 3.09
N ALA A 22 5.59 0.17 1.83
CA ALA A 22 4.30 0.57 1.32
C ALA A 22 3.69 -0.60 0.53
N ARG A 23 2.48 -0.98 0.86
CA ARG A 23 1.74 -2.03 0.19
C ARG A 23 0.36 -1.55 -0.18
N ASN A 24 -0.13 -1.97 -1.34
CA ASN A 24 -1.44 -1.58 -1.84
C ASN A 24 -2.09 -2.80 -2.47
N GLY A 25 -3.34 -3.07 -2.12
CA GLY A 25 -4.07 -4.17 -2.75
C GLY A 25 -4.23 -3.91 -4.24
N ALA A 26 -3.89 -4.88 -5.07
CA ALA A 26 -3.97 -4.72 -6.52
C ALA A 26 -5.40 -4.52 -6.99
N LYS A 27 -6.39 -5.00 -6.23
CA LYS A 27 -7.82 -4.84 -6.51
C LYS A 27 -8.48 -3.75 -5.67
N ASP A 28 -7.69 -2.87 -5.08
CA ASP A 28 -8.18 -1.75 -4.28
C ASP A 28 -8.90 -0.75 -5.19
N THR A 29 -10.20 -0.54 -4.94
CA THR A 29 -11.01 0.41 -5.70
C THR A 29 -11.10 1.79 -5.03
N GLN A 30 -10.66 1.90 -3.78
CA GLN A 30 -10.69 3.15 -3.04
C GLN A 30 -9.39 3.94 -3.23
N VAL A 31 -8.26 3.24 -3.27
CA VAL A 31 -6.96 3.83 -3.58
C VAL A 31 -6.40 3.07 -4.77
N GLN A 32 -6.39 3.70 -5.93
CA GLN A 32 -6.03 3.03 -7.17
C GLN A 32 -4.55 2.64 -7.14
N CYS A 33 -4.32 1.33 -7.20
CA CYS A 33 -3.03 0.72 -6.93
C CYS A 33 -1.91 1.24 -7.83
N ASP A 34 -2.11 1.20 -9.14
CA ASP A 34 -1.05 1.57 -10.08
C ASP A 34 -0.58 3.01 -9.89
N ARG A 35 -1.53 3.92 -9.69
CA ARG A 35 -1.20 5.33 -9.47
C ARG A 35 -0.50 5.56 -8.16
N ASN A 36 -0.99 4.90 -7.10
CA ASN A 36 -0.41 5.06 -5.77
C ASN A 36 1.01 4.52 -5.70
N ILE A 37 1.22 3.32 -6.23
CA ILE A 37 2.54 2.70 -6.28
C ILE A 37 3.51 3.56 -7.11
N ALA A 38 3.06 4.03 -8.27
CA ALA A 38 3.89 4.88 -9.12
C ALA A 38 4.28 6.19 -8.42
N ALA A 39 3.33 6.82 -7.73
CA ALA A 39 3.59 8.06 -7.01
C ALA A 39 4.59 7.85 -5.87
N LEU A 40 4.47 6.75 -5.14
CA LEU A 40 5.39 6.44 -4.05
C LEU A 40 6.80 6.16 -4.58
N LYS A 41 6.92 5.40 -5.66
CA LYS A 41 8.21 5.12 -6.27
C LYS A 41 8.89 6.37 -6.81
N ALA A 42 8.10 7.29 -7.35
CA ALA A 42 8.63 8.54 -7.90
C ALA A 42 9.01 9.53 -6.80
N GLY A 43 8.26 9.56 -5.69
CA GLY A 43 8.43 10.56 -4.64
C GLY A 43 9.41 10.17 -3.55
N LEU A 44 9.51 8.90 -3.19
CA LEU A 44 10.38 8.45 -2.11
C LEU A 44 11.83 8.37 -2.55
N PRO A 45 12.79 8.76 -1.68
CA PRO A 45 14.20 8.54 -1.97
C PRO A 45 14.53 7.06 -2.13
N SER A 46 15.54 6.78 -2.93
CA SER A 46 16.02 5.43 -3.13
C SER A 46 16.58 4.88 -1.81
N ASN A 47 16.14 3.70 -1.42
CA ASN A 47 16.62 3.04 -0.21
C ASN A 47 16.54 1.53 -0.43
N SER A 48 17.66 0.83 -0.29
CA SER A 48 17.72 -0.61 -0.56
C SER A 48 16.85 -1.45 0.37
N ARG A 49 16.46 -0.91 1.52
CA ARG A 49 15.60 -1.61 2.49
C ARG A 49 14.13 -1.28 2.32
N SER A 50 13.80 -0.32 1.46
CA SER A 50 12.41 0.04 1.22
C SER A 50 11.74 -0.98 0.31
N VAL A 51 10.45 -1.23 0.59
CA VAL A 51 9.61 -2.15 -0.18
C VAL A 51 8.34 -1.40 -0.57
N ILE A 52 8.06 -1.31 -1.85
CA ILE A 52 6.84 -0.70 -2.38
C ILE A 52 6.21 -1.73 -3.30
N ARG A 53 5.09 -2.33 -2.89
CA ARG A 53 4.52 -3.46 -3.62
C ARG A 53 3.00 -3.42 -3.72
N ALA A 54 2.50 -3.85 -4.88
CA ALA A 54 1.11 -4.22 -5.05
C ALA A 54 0.92 -5.64 -4.51
N GLU A 55 -0.19 -5.87 -3.79
CA GLU A 55 -0.55 -7.20 -3.29
C GLU A 55 -1.61 -7.80 -4.19
N ASP A 56 -1.24 -8.80 -4.96
CA ASP A 56 -2.14 -9.44 -5.92
C ASP A 56 -3.36 -10.04 -5.24
N GLY A 57 -4.52 -9.84 -5.85
CA GLY A 57 -5.77 -10.45 -5.37
C GLY A 57 -6.38 -9.81 -4.13
N LEU A 58 -5.78 -8.74 -3.59
CA LEU A 58 -6.26 -8.12 -2.36
C LEU A 58 -6.96 -6.78 -2.62
N ASN A 59 -7.96 -6.48 -1.78
CA ASN A 59 -8.72 -5.24 -1.81
C ASN A 59 -8.09 -4.17 -0.91
N HIS A 60 -8.83 -3.08 -0.68
CA HIS A 60 -8.39 -1.98 0.17
C HIS A 60 -8.08 -2.42 1.62
N LEU A 61 -8.77 -3.41 2.11
CA LEU A 61 -8.60 -3.93 3.48
C LEU A 61 -7.59 -5.09 3.55
N PHE A 62 -6.85 -5.35 2.48
CA PHE A 62 -5.91 -6.46 2.36
C PHE A 62 -6.57 -7.81 2.61
N GLN A 63 -7.75 -7.98 2.05
CA GLN A 63 -8.50 -9.25 2.05
C GLN A 63 -8.45 -9.86 0.66
N HIS A 64 -8.36 -11.19 0.57
CA HIS A 64 -8.54 -11.88 -0.70
C HIS A 64 -9.95 -11.61 -1.20
N CYS A 65 -10.09 -11.22 -2.45
CA CYS A 65 -11.36 -10.77 -3.01
C CYS A 65 -11.50 -11.17 -4.48
N VAL A 66 -12.71 -11.03 -5.00
CA VAL A 66 -13.00 -11.27 -6.41
C VAL A 66 -13.00 -9.96 -7.18
N THR A 67 -13.80 -8.98 -6.76
CA THR A 67 -13.94 -7.71 -7.47
C THR A 67 -13.11 -6.58 -6.87
N GLY A 68 -12.85 -6.61 -5.58
CA GLY A 68 -12.20 -5.52 -4.85
C GLY A 68 -13.13 -4.38 -4.48
N GLU A 69 -14.41 -4.46 -4.82
CA GLU A 69 -15.36 -3.40 -4.53
C GLU A 69 -15.83 -3.42 -3.08
N VAL A 70 -16.19 -2.24 -2.58
CA VAL A 70 -16.68 -2.07 -1.20
C VAL A 70 -17.89 -2.95 -0.91
N SER A 71 -18.78 -3.11 -1.90
CA SER A 71 -19.97 -3.94 -1.75
C SER A 71 -19.67 -5.41 -1.47
N GLU A 72 -18.47 -5.87 -1.78
CA GLU A 72 -18.05 -7.25 -1.55
C GLU A 72 -17.65 -7.50 -0.10
N TYR A 73 -17.28 -6.48 0.66
CA TYR A 73 -16.71 -6.62 2.01
C TYR A 73 -17.57 -7.47 2.95
N LYS A 74 -18.87 -7.31 2.90
CA LYS A 74 -19.80 -8.03 3.78
C LYS A 74 -19.79 -9.54 3.56
N ASN A 75 -19.30 -9.99 2.42
CA ASN A 75 -19.26 -11.41 2.05
C ASN A 75 -17.89 -12.04 2.29
N ILE A 76 -16.93 -11.27 2.78
CA ILE A 76 -15.57 -11.75 3.01
C ILE A 76 -15.39 -12.04 4.50
N GLU A 77 -15.04 -13.28 4.83
CA GLU A 77 -14.79 -13.69 6.21
C GLU A 77 -13.40 -13.30 6.70
N GLU A 78 -12.43 -13.26 5.80
CA GLU A 78 -11.06 -12.90 6.14
C GLU A 78 -11.00 -11.43 6.60
N THR A 79 -10.35 -11.16 7.73
CA THR A 79 -10.21 -9.79 8.21
C THR A 79 -9.01 -9.08 7.62
N PHE A 80 -7.92 -9.82 7.39
CA PHE A 80 -6.68 -9.28 6.82
C PHE A 80 -5.85 -10.47 6.36
N SER A 81 -5.19 -10.35 5.22
CA SER A 81 -4.39 -11.46 4.69
C SER A 81 -3.23 -11.83 5.63
N PRO A 82 -3.16 -13.08 6.10
CA PRO A 82 -2.06 -13.51 6.96
C PRO A 82 -0.71 -13.43 6.25
N GLU A 83 -0.66 -13.65 4.95
CA GLU A 83 0.57 -13.57 4.19
C GLU A 83 1.14 -12.15 4.19
N VAL A 84 0.29 -11.14 4.10
CA VAL A 84 0.74 -9.75 4.16
C VAL A 84 1.32 -9.44 5.53
N ILE A 85 0.64 -9.89 6.59
CA ILE A 85 1.13 -9.71 7.96
C ILE A 85 2.52 -10.34 8.11
N SER A 86 2.70 -11.56 7.61
CA SER A 86 3.98 -12.26 7.68
C SER A 86 5.08 -11.50 6.94
N ARG A 87 4.78 -10.94 5.78
CA ARG A 87 5.74 -10.15 5.00
C ARG A 87 6.14 -8.88 5.73
N MET A 88 5.18 -8.22 6.36
CA MET A 88 5.44 -7.01 7.15
C MET A 88 6.34 -7.32 8.34
N ILE A 89 6.09 -8.39 9.05
CA ILE A 89 6.89 -8.81 10.19
C ILE A 89 8.31 -9.17 9.75
N SER A 90 8.45 -9.93 8.67
CA SER A 90 9.76 -10.32 8.14
C SER A 90 10.59 -9.10 7.75
N TRP A 91 9.97 -8.11 7.13
CA TRP A 91 10.65 -6.88 6.76
C TRP A 91 11.13 -6.11 7.99
N LEU A 92 10.25 -5.97 8.99
CA LEU A 92 10.61 -5.28 10.23
C LEU A 92 11.80 -5.94 10.93
N LYS A 93 11.81 -7.27 10.97
CA LYS A 93 12.90 -8.02 11.62
C LYS A 93 14.22 -7.89 10.88
N ALA A 94 14.20 -7.62 9.59
CA ALA A 94 15.40 -7.52 8.77
C ALA A 94 16.04 -6.12 8.81
N LEU A 95 15.40 -5.15 9.42
CA LEU A 95 15.93 -3.78 9.47
C LEU A 95 17.14 -3.64 10.40
#